data_d1f7c0ee93faa2c5bc566f7d0561b9a2
#
_entry.id   d1f7c0ee93faa2c5bc566f7d0561b9a2
#
_cell.length_a   1.000
_cell.length_b   1.000
_cell.length_c   1.000
_cell.angle_alpha   90.00
_cell.angle_beta   90.00
_cell.angle_gamma   90.00
#
_symmetry.space_group_name_H-M   'P 1'
#
loop_
_entity.id
_entity.type
_entity.pdbx_description
1 polymer ?
#
loop_
_entity_poly.entity_id
_entity_poly.type
_entity_poly.pdbx_seq_one_letter_code
_entity_poly.pdbx_strand_id
1 'polypeptide(L)'
;MISRRILVVADDITGAVEVAGIALRYGLRTHLAISMAESLPNADVIVVATNTRSENEAEAARTIRTVCSKCRGNDFLLFKKTDSVLRGHIALELHEMMLALDYRNALLIAQNPS
;
A
#
# COMPACT_ATOMS: atom_id res chain seq x y z
N MET A 1 20.35 -2.60 -5.00
CA MET A 1 19.61 -1.33 -4.97
C MET A 1 18.61 -1.29 -6.10
N ILE A 2 17.38 -0.92 -5.84
CA ILE A 2 16.35 -0.78 -6.86
C ILE A 2 16.34 0.65 -7.39
N SER A 3 16.02 0.84 -8.67
CA SER A 3 15.96 2.15 -9.32
C SER A 3 14.66 2.90 -9.00
N ARG A 4 13.58 2.17 -8.68
CA ARG A 4 12.30 2.75 -8.27
C ARG A 4 11.98 2.27 -6.86
N ARG A 5 11.37 3.17 -6.10
CA ARG A 5 10.89 2.83 -4.78
C ARG A 5 9.53 2.15 -4.90
N ILE A 6 9.20 1.35 -3.91
CA ILE A 6 7.94 0.61 -3.87
C ILE A 6 7.10 1.12 -2.71
N LEU A 7 5.87 1.50 -2.99
CA LEU A 7 4.88 1.84 -1.98
C LEU A 7 3.88 0.69 -1.89
N VAL A 8 3.79 0.09 -0.73
CA VAL A 8 2.83 -0.98 -0.45
C VAL A 8 1.77 -0.43 0.48
N VAL A 9 0.52 -0.58 0.10
CA VAL A 9 -0.62 -0.21 0.95
C VAL A 9 -1.35 -1.49 1.32
N ALA A 10 -1.42 -1.78 2.60
CA ALA A 10 -2.10 -2.95 3.14
C ALA A 10 -3.22 -2.49 4.07
N ASP A 11 -4.40 -3.08 3.95
CA ASP A 11 -5.56 -2.66 4.73
C ASP A 11 -5.59 -3.25 6.13
N ASP A 12 -4.66 -4.14 6.47
CA ASP A 12 -4.49 -4.64 7.83
C ASP A 12 -3.01 -4.82 8.17
N ILE A 13 -2.72 -4.89 9.46
CA ILE A 13 -1.35 -4.97 9.96
C ILE A 13 -0.68 -6.31 9.62
N THR A 14 -1.44 -7.40 9.62
CA THR A 14 -0.90 -8.72 9.32
C THR A 14 -0.35 -8.80 7.90
N GLY A 15 -1.12 -8.31 6.93
CA GLY A 15 -0.68 -8.24 5.54
C GLY A 15 0.51 -7.32 5.36
N ALA A 16 0.52 -6.20 6.07
CA ALA A 16 1.63 -5.26 6.01
C ALA A 16 2.93 -5.88 6.52
N VAL A 17 2.89 -6.56 7.66
CA VAL A 17 4.06 -7.22 8.24
C VAL A 17 4.57 -8.33 7.33
N GLU A 18 3.67 -9.08 6.71
CA GLU A 18 4.02 -10.15 5.79
C GLU A 18 4.84 -9.60 4.60
N VAL A 19 4.36 -8.55 3.97
CA VAL A 19 5.06 -7.94 2.82
C VAL A 19 6.38 -7.32 3.25
N ALA A 20 6.40 -6.62 4.39
CA ALA A 20 7.63 -6.03 4.91
C ALA A 20 8.70 -7.10 5.18
N GLY A 21 8.29 -8.24 5.74
CA GLY A 21 9.19 -9.36 5.97
C GLY A 21 9.78 -9.93 4.69
N ILE A 22 8.97 -10.01 3.64
CA ILE A 22 9.45 -10.46 2.33
C ILE A 22 10.49 -9.48 1.78
N ALA A 23 10.21 -8.19 1.84
CA ALA A 23 11.14 -7.17 1.35
C ALA A 23 12.49 -7.23 2.08
N LEU A 24 12.45 -7.40 3.39
CA LEU A 24 13.66 -7.54 4.20
C LEU A 24 14.48 -8.77 3.80
N ARG A 25 13.83 -9.88 3.51
CA ARG A 25 14.54 -11.09 3.07
C ARG A 25 15.27 -10.90 1.75
N TYR A 26 14.79 -9.98 0.91
CA TYR A 26 15.48 -9.64 -0.33
C TYR A 26 16.53 -8.54 -0.16
N GLY A 27 16.84 -8.17 1.07
CA GLY A 27 17.87 -7.17 1.35
C GLY A 27 17.48 -5.74 1.05
N LEU A 28 16.19 -5.46 0.93
CA LEU A 28 15.71 -4.11 0.63
C LEU A 28 15.56 -3.31 1.93
N ARG A 29 15.92 -2.03 1.88
CA ARG A 29 15.65 -1.11 2.99
C ARG A 29 14.15 -0.91 3.08
N THR A 30 13.57 -1.31 4.20
CA THR A 30 12.11 -1.39 4.35
C THR A 30 11.66 -0.57 5.55
N HIS A 31 10.61 0.21 5.35
CA HIS A 31 9.98 0.97 6.42
C HIS A 31 8.51 0.56 6.53
N LEU A 32 8.11 0.12 7.71
CA LEU A 32 6.72 -0.23 7.99
C LEU A 32 6.10 0.90 8.81
N ALA A 33 5.01 1.47 8.31
CA ALA A 33 4.31 2.56 8.96
C ALA A 33 2.87 2.18 9.24
N ILE A 34 2.37 2.55 10.42
CA ILE A 34 0.94 2.42 10.75
C ILE A 34 0.20 3.67 10.29
N SER A 35 0.91 4.80 10.24
CA SER A 35 0.40 6.03 9.66
C SER A 35 1.55 6.73 8.97
N MET A 36 1.24 7.52 7.95
CA MET A 36 2.28 8.25 7.23
C MET A 36 2.69 9.48 8.02
N ALA A 37 3.99 9.59 8.28
CA ALA A 37 4.58 10.80 8.80
C ALA A 37 4.54 11.91 7.74
N GLU A 38 4.88 13.13 8.14
CA GLU A 38 4.86 14.27 7.24
C GLU A 38 5.86 14.14 6.10
N SER A 39 6.99 13.48 6.35
CA SER A 39 8.00 13.26 5.33
C SER A 39 8.14 11.78 5.03
N LEU A 40 8.49 11.47 3.77
CA LEU A 40 8.71 10.10 3.35
C LEU A 40 9.99 9.53 3.98
N PRO A 41 9.94 8.30 4.48
CA PRO A 41 11.14 7.62 4.96
C PRO A 41 12.14 7.38 3.81
N ASN A 42 13.42 7.32 4.16
CA ASN A 42 14.45 6.96 3.19
C ASN A 42 14.58 5.45 3.13
N ALA A 43 13.74 4.82 2.34
CA ALA A 43 13.69 3.37 2.19
C ALA A 43 13.38 2.99 0.75
N ASP A 44 13.75 1.78 0.37
CA ASP A 44 13.43 1.23 -0.96
C ASP A 44 11.98 0.79 -1.02
N VAL A 45 11.48 0.26 0.08
CA VAL A 45 10.10 -0.22 0.22
C VAL A 45 9.46 0.45 1.42
N ILE A 46 8.36 1.12 1.19
CA ILE A 46 7.55 1.70 2.26
C ILE A 46 6.24 0.92 2.31
N VAL A 47 5.97 0.29 3.44
CA VAL A 47 4.75 -0.47 3.65
C VAL A 47 3.87 0.28 4.64
N VAL A 48 2.68 0.64 4.23
CA VAL A 48 1.73 1.38 5.07
C VAL A 48 0.58 0.45 5.42
N ALA A 49 0.39 0.22 6.72
CA ALA A 49 -0.77 -0.48 7.25
C ALA A 49 -1.84 0.57 7.56
N THR A 50 -2.88 0.62 6.75
CA THR A 50 -3.91 1.66 6.87
C THR A 50 -5.00 1.30 7.89
N ASN A 51 -5.18 0.02 8.17
CA ASN A 51 -6.23 -0.47 9.06
C ASN A 51 -7.63 -0.06 8.58
N THR A 52 -7.84 -0.06 7.28
CA THR A 52 -9.07 0.41 6.66
C THR A 52 -10.09 -0.69 6.38
N ARG A 53 -9.70 -1.96 6.56
CA ARG A 53 -10.58 -3.09 6.20
C ARG A 53 -11.95 -2.99 6.88
N SER A 54 -11.99 -2.59 8.14
CA SER A 54 -13.22 -2.50 8.93
C SER A 54 -13.84 -1.11 8.95
N GLU A 55 -13.23 -0.12 8.30
CA GLU A 55 -13.75 1.23 8.22
C GLU A 55 -14.86 1.31 7.17
N ASN A 56 -15.71 2.34 7.25
CA ASN A 56 -16.68 2.58 6.19
C ASN A 56 -15.96 3.12 4.93
N GLU A 57 -16.69 3.15 3.81
CA GLU A 57 -16.10 3.54 2.54
C GLU A 57 -15.52 4.95 2.55
N ALA A 58 -16.22 5.90 3.16
CA ALA A 58 -15.78 7.30 3.19
C ALA A 58 -14.48 7.45 3.98
N GLU A 59 -14.36 6.76 5.11
CA GLU A 59 -13.16 6.80 5.92
C GLU A 59 -11.99 6.10 5.25
N ALA A 60 -12.25 4.94 4.63
CA ALA A 60 -11.23 4.22 3.89
C ALA A 60 -10.69 5.08 2.74
N ALA A 61 -11.57 5.70 1.97
CA ALA A 61 -11.16 6.58 0.87
C ALA A 61 -10.32 7.75 1.36
N ARG A 62 -10.71 8.36 2.47
CA ARG A 62 -9.98 9.49 3.05
C ARG A 62 -8.58 9.07 3.49
N THR A 63 -8.47 7.93 4.13
CA THR A 63 -7.18 7.40 4.58
C THR A 63 -6.24 7.15 3.40
N ILE A 64 -6.76 6.55 2.35
CA ILE A 64 -5.96 6.28 1.14
C ILE A 64 -5.51 7.60 0.49
N ARG A 65 -6.40 8.57 0.36
CA ARG A 65 -6.03 9.87 -0.19
C ARG A 65 -4.93 10.55 0.63
N THR A 66 -5.01 10.45 1.95
CA THR A 66 -4.00 11.02 2.84
C THR A 66 -2.64 10.35 2.63
N VAL A 67 -2.61 9.03 2.60
CA VAL A 67 -1.37 8.29 2.36
C VAL A 67 -0.77 8.68 1.00
N CYS A 68 -1.58 8.67 -0.04
CA CYS A 68 -1.11 8.95 -1.39
C CYS A 68 -0.64 10.39 -1.56
N SER A 69 -1.26 11.34 -0.84
CA SER A 69 -0.84 12.74 -0.91
C SER A 69 0.61 12.93 -0.46
N LYS A 70 1.09 12.09 0.45
CA LYS A 70 2.48 12.15 0.92
C LYS A 70 3.46 11.62 -0.13
N CYS A 71 2.98 10.85 -1.08
CA CYS A 71 3.82 10.21 -2.10
C CYS A 71 3.79 10.93 -3.43
N ARG A 72 2.99 11.98 -3.56
CA ARG A 72 2.82 12.71 -4.80
C ARG A 72 4.14 13.36 -5.22
N GLY A 73 4.45 13.29 -6.51
CA GLY A 73 5.70 13.83 -7.04
C GLY A 73 6.88 12.89 -6.97
N ASN A 74 6.70 11.69 -6.41
CA ASN A 74 7.74 10.66 -6.36
C ASN A 74 7.38 9.51 -7.28
N ASP A 75 8.39 8.86 -7.85
CA ASP A 75 8.18 7.74 -8.76
C ASP A 75 8.15 6.43 -7.99
N PHE A 76 6.95 6.00 -7.61
CA PHE A 76 6.74 4.74 -6.91
C PHE A 76 6.15 3.69 -7.84
N LEU A 77 6.59 2.45 -7.64
CA LEU A 77 5.81 1.29 -8.08
C LEU A 77 4.81 1.01 -6.97
N LEU A 78 3.53 1.01 -7.31
CA LEU A 78 2.47 0.83 -6.33
C LEU A 78 2.07 -0.64 -6.22
N PHE A 79 1.92 -1.10 -5.00
CA PHE A 79 1.44 -2.44 -4.71
C PHE A 79 0.40 -2.35 -3.60
N LYS A 80 -0.82 -2.79 -3.91
CA LYS A 80 -1.86 -2.90 -2.87
C LYS A 80 -1.94 -4.35 -2.42
N LYS A 81 -1.64 -4.58 -1.14
CA LYS A 81 -1.76 -5.91 -0.54
C LYS A 81 -3.23 -6.17 -0.23
N THR A 82 -3.80 -7.16 -0.87
CA THR A 82 -5.19 -7.53 -0.67
C THR A 82 -5.30 -8.75 0.26
N ASP A 83 -6.46 -8.89 0.89
CA ASP A 83 -6.79 -10.09 1.65
C ASP A 83 -6.90 -11.29 0.69
N SER A 84 -6.49 -12.47 1.14
CA SER A 84 -6.49 -13.67 0.30
C SER A 84 -7.89 -14.08 -0.18
N VAL A 85 -8.93 -13.71 0.56
CA VAL A 85 -10.33 -13.93 0.16
C VAL A 85 -11.03 -12.61 -0.22
N LEU A 86 -10.25 -11.58 -0.51
CA LEU A 86 -10.69 -10.29 -1.03
C LEU A 86 -11.66 -9.55 -0.11
N ARG A 87 -11.43 -9.61 1.21
CA ARG A 87 -12.18 -8.78 2.16
C ARG A 87 -11.68 -7.33 2.10
N GLY A 88 -12.55 -6.41 2.52
CA GLY A 88 -12.22 -4.99 2.58
C GLY A 88 -12.67 -4.23 1.36
N HIS A 89 -12.23 -3.00 1.26
CA HIS A 89 -12.66 -2.04 0.23
C HIS A 89 -11.69 -2.04 -0.95
N ILE A 90 -11.46 -3.20 -1.55
CA ILE A 90 -10.38 -3.38 -2.53
C ILE A 90 -10.55 -2.46 -3.74
N ALA A 91 -11.71 -2.48 -4.36
CA ALA A 91 -11.95 -1.67 -5.56
C ALA A 91 -11.90 -0.19 -5.25
N LEU A 92 -12.50 0.22 -4.14
CA LEU A 92 -12.52 1.62 -3.72
C LEU A 92 -11.11 2.13 -3.44
N GLU A 93 -10.34 1.39 -2.67
CA GLU A 93 -8.99 1.80 -2.30
C GLU A 93 -8.07 1.83 -3.50
N LEU A 94 -8.16 0.83 -4.36
CA LEU A 94 -7.38 0.79 -5.59
C LEU A 94 -7.71 1.98 -6.49
N HIS A 95 -9.00 2.29 -6.65
CA HIS A 95 -9.45 3.42 -7.43
C HIS A 95 -8.89 4.74 -6.88
N GLU A 96 -8.94 4.93 -5.57
CA GLU A 96 -8.40 6.13 -4.93
C GLU A 96 -6.88 6.25 -5.13
N MET A 97 -6.16 5.15 -5.04
CA MET A 97 -4.72 5.14 -5.28
C MET A 97 -4.40 5.53 -6.72
N MET A 98 -5.14 4.98 -7.67
CA MET A 98 -4.92 5.28 -9.10
C MET A 98 -5.22 6.74 -9.41
N LEU A 99 -6.30 7.29 -8.87
CA LEU A 99 -6.64 8.70 -9.05
C LEU A 99 -5.59 9.62 -8.42
N ALA A 100 -5.20 9.32 -7.19
CA ALA A 100 -4.30 10.20 -6.44
C ALA A 100 -2.90 10.28 -7.05
N LEU A 101 -2.44 9.19 -7.64
CA LEU A 101 -1.08 9.07 -8.17
C LEU A 101 -1.03 8.96 -9.70
N ASP A 102 -2.16 9.19 -10.36
CA ASP A 102 -2.29 9.26 -11.81
C ASP A 102 -1.86 7.96 -12.52
N TYR A 103 -2.31 6.83 -12.00
CA TYR A 103 -2.14 5.54 -12.68
C TYR A 103 -3.40 5.19 -13.45
N ARG A 104 -3.24 4.65 -14.65
CA ARG A 104 -4.36 4.32 -15.54
C ARG A 104 -4.69 2.85 -15.57
N ASN A 105 -3.76 2.00 -15.17
CA ASN A 105 -3.92 0.55 -15.26
C ASN A 105 -3.56 -0.10 -13.94
N ALA A 106 -4.24 -1.20 -13.64
CA ALA A 106 -3.93 -2.02 -12.47
C ALA A 106 -4.09 -3.49 -12.84
N LEU A 107 -3.27 -4.32 -12.23
CA LEU A 107 -3.37 -5.77 -12.35
C LEU A 107 -3.77 -6.33 -11.00
N LEU A 108 -4.90 -6.99 -10.93
CA LEU A 108 -5.35 -7.67 -9.72
C LEU A 108 -5.10 -9.16 -9.85
N ILE A 109 -4.36 -9.70 -8.91
CA ILE A 109 -4.10 -11.13 -8.83
C ILE A 109 -4.68 -11.63 -7.52
N ALA A 110 -5.75 -12.40 -7.63
CA ALA A 110 -6.37 -13.01 -6.47
C ALA A 110 -5.86 -14.45 -6.36
N GLN A 111 -5.13 -14.73 -5.29
CA GLN A 111 -4.65 -16.06 -5.02
C GLN A 111 -5.27 -16.59 -3.75
N ASN A 112 -5.96 -17.70 -3.89
CA ASN A 112 -6.49 -18.44 -2.76
C ASN A 112 -5.97 -19.86 -2.88
N PRO A 113 -4.88 -20.18 -2.19
CA PRO A 113 -4.22 -21.47 -2.34
C PRO A 113 -4.87 -22.59 -1.54
N SER A 114 -6.15 -22.61 -1.45
CA SER A 114 -6.88 -23.63 -0.69
C SER A 114 -6.61 -25.04 -1.19
#